data_4dc4044274ac9bbe3ef3a36d94dee876
#
_entry.id   4dc4044274ac9bbe3ef3a36d94dee876
#
_cell.length_a   1.000
_cell.length_b   1.000
_cell.length_c   1.000
_cell.angle_alpha   90.00
_cell.angle_beta   90.00
_cell.angle_gamma   90.00
#
_symmetry.space_group_name_H-M   'P 1'
#
loop_
_entity.id
_entity.type
_entity.pdbx_description
1 polymer ?
#
loop_
_entity_poly.entity_id
_entity_poly.type
_entity_poly.pdbx_seq_one_letter_code
_entity_poly.pdbx_strand_id
1 'polypeptide(L)'
;VDIGGTNTKCGIVNRRGEVLQYEQLSTPEYENPEAFVDALCVRLNLMIEKVGGVELIKGIGIGAPNGNYYTGTIEYAPNLRWVGVVPLADMVSERMGLATALTNDANAAAVGEMQYGAAKGMRDFITITLGTGVGSGIVANGQLIYGHDGFAGELGHTIIRPGGRPHWSTQLSGSLEAYASATGVVLTAKEMLQNEPDKPSMLRKYNQEELTSKQIFDCAMQGDEISQAVYRFTGQILGESLANFVMFSSPEAIILFGGLIKAGALIFDPTIEHMELNLLPIFKNKVKVIKSDLHEADAAILGASALVWEMKQSSSSL
;
A
#
# COMPACT_ATOMS: atom_id res chain seq x y z
N VAL A 1 -1.11 -12.39 7.84
CA VAL A 1 -0.21 -12.77 6.75
C VAL A 1 -0.20 -11.65 5.71
N ASP A 2 0.98 -11.27 5.25
CA ASP A 2 1.19 -10.30 4.17
C ASP A 2 1.98 -11.00 3.05
N ILE A 3 1.35 -11.17 1.89
CA ILE A 3 1.92 -11.89 0.75
C ILE A 3 2.47 -10.89 -0.25
N GLY A 4 3.80 -10.81 -0.35
CA GLY A 4 4.47 -10.06 -1.40
C GLY A 4 5.11 -10.96 -2.45
N GLY A 5 5.46 -10.38 -3.60
CA GLY A 5 6.10 -11.12 -4.70
C GLY A 5 7.47 -11.72 -4.37
N THR A 6 8.20 -11.13 -3.42
CA THR A 6 9.52 -11.61 -2.98
C THR A 6 9.44 -12.37 -1.66
N ASN A 7 8.70 -11.86 -0.71
CA ASN A 7 8.59 -12.45 0.63
C ASN A 7 7.16 -12.42 1.11
N THR A 8 6.78 -13.45 1.85
CA THR A 8 5.56 -13.49 2.66
C THR A 8 5.93 -13.32 4.11
N LYS A 9 5.31 -12.39 4.80
CA LYS A 9 5.47 -12.14 6.23
C LYS A 9 4.28 -12.69 7.00
N CYS A 10 4.53 -13.33 8.12
CA CYS A 10 3.52 -13.87 9.00
C CYS A 10 3.71 -13.34 10.41
N GLY A 11 2.64 -13.02 11.11
CA GLY A 11 2.70 -12.59 12.50
C GLY A 11 1.46 -13.00 13.27
N ILE A 12 1.63 -13.27 14.56
CA ILE A 12 0.52 -13.37 15.51
C ILE A 12 0.41 -12.04 16.21
N VAL A 13 -0.76 -11.42 16.10
CA VAL A 13 -1.04 -10.08 16.62
C VAL A 13 -2.14 -10.17 17.65
N ASN A 14 -1.95 -9.56 18.80
CA ASN A 14 -2.98 -9.45 19.81
C ASN A 14 -3.97 -8.29 19.51
N ARG A 15 -5.04 -8.17 20.31
CA ARG A 15 -6.06 -7.13 20.14
C ARG A 15 -5.53 -5.70 20.26
N ARG A 16 -4.36 -5.50 20.87
CA ARG A 16 -3.74 -4.17 21.03
C ARG A 16 -2.83 -3.79 19.87
N GLY A 17 -2.63 -4.68 18.90
CA GLY A 17 -1.70 -4.48 17.79
C GLY A 17 -0.26 -4.85 18.13
N GLU A 18 -0.01 -5.61 19.20
CA GLU A 18 1.32 -6.08 19.54
C GLU A 18 1.61 -7.36 18.76
N VAL A 19 2.73 -7.38 18.04
CA VAL A 19 3.20 -8.57 17.29
C VAL A 19 3.90 -9.51 18.27
N LEU A 20 3.25 -10.62 18.58
CA LEU A 20 3.73 -11.62 19.56
C LEU A 20 4.71 -12.61 18.94
N GLN A 21 4.53 -12.93 17.67
CA GLN A 21 5.38 -13.81 16.87
C GLN A 21 5.54 -13.26 15.47
N TYR A 22 6.70 -13.48 14.86
CA TYR A 22 6.99 -13.08 13.49
C TYR A 22 7.78 -14.18 12.79
N GLU A 23 7.41 -14.47 11.56
CA GLU A 23 8.11 -15.38 10.65
C GLU A 23 8.05 -14.82 9.23
N GLN A 24 8.98 -15.25 8.38
CA GLN A 24 9.03 -14.88 6.98
C GLN A 24 9.38 -16.10 6.13
N LEU A 25 8.78 -16.17 4.94
CA LEU A 25 9.14 -17.16 3.92
C LEU A 25 9.33 -16.47 2.56
N SER A 26 10.16 -17.08 1.72
CA SER A 26 10.40 -16.61 0.37
C SER A 26 9.24 -17.05 -0.53
N THR A 27 8.47 -16.11 -1.06
CA THR A 27 7.30 -16.43 -1.91
C THR A 27 7.71 -17.14 -3.22
N PRO A 28 8.80 -16.74 -3.92
CA PRO A 28 9.20 -17.34 -5.18
C PRO A 28 9.73 -18.79 -5.10
N GLU A 29 9.96 -19.31 -3.89
CA GLU A 29 10.36 -20.72 -3.72
C GLU A 29 9.24 -21.70 -4.05
N TYR A 30 7.99 -21.23 -4.12
CA TYR A 30 6.81 -22.07 -4.33
C TYR A 30 6.22 -21.79 -5.72
N GLU A 31 6.30 -22.78 -6.60
CA GLU A 31 5.83 -22.68 -7.99
C GLU A 31 4.30 -22.75 -8.09
N ASN A 32 3.63 -23.38 -7.11
CA ASN A 32 2.18 -23.50 -7.07
C ASN A 32 1.60 -23.10 -5.72
N PRO A 33 0.33 -22.68 -5.66
CA PRO A 33 -0.30 -22.20 -4.44
C PRO A 33 -0.46 -23.28 -3.37
N GLU A 34 -0.62 -24.55 -3.74
CA GLU A 34 -0.78 -25.68 -2.80
C GLU A 34 0.48 -25.83 -1.95
N ALA A 35 1.65 -25.92 -2.57
CA ALA A 35 2.93 -26.04 -1.87
C ALA A 35 3.23 -24.82 -1.00
N PHE A 36 2.85 -23.62 -1.47
CA PHE A 36 2.97 -22.41 -0.70
C PHE A 36 2.09 -22.46 0.56
N VAL A 37 0.81 -22.80 0.41
CA VAL A 37 -0.14 -22.86 1.52
C VAL A 37 0.28 -23.93 2.54
N ASP A 38 0.77 -25.08 2.09
CA ASP A 38 1.28 -26.13 2.99
C ASP A 38 2.46 -25.60 3.83
N ALA A 39 3.42 -24.95 3.21
CA ALA A 39 4.56 -24.34 3.91
C ALA A 39 4.13 -23.20 4.85
N LEU A 40 3.21 -22.35 4.42
CA LEU A 40 2.63 -21.27 5.23
C LEU A 40 1.95 -21.84 6.49
N CYS A 41 1.08 -22.85 6.32
CA CYS A 41 0.34 -23.47 7.43
C CYS A 41 1.28 -24.16 8.44
N VAL A 42 2.35 -24.77 8.00
CA VAL A 42 3.38 -25.32 8.91
C VAL A 42 3.97 -24.19 9.78
N ARG A 43 4.35 -23.06 9.18
CA ARG A 43 4.88 -21.90 9.92
C ARG A 43 3.85 -21.32 10.89
N LEU A 44 2.61 -21.15 10.45
CA LEU A 44 1.53 -20.64 11.29
C LEU A 44 1.29 -21.54 12.48
N ASN A 45 1.26 -22.86 12.31
CA ASN A 45 1.08 -23.81 13.40
C ASN A 45 2.21 -23.71 14.43
N LEU A 46 3.47 -23.65 14.00
CA LEU A 46 4.62 -23.46 14.89
C LEU A 46 4.53 -22.17 15.72
N MET A 47 4.05 -21.09 15.11
CA MET A 47 3.86 -19.81 15.80
C MET A 47 2.68 -19.89 16.79
N ILE A 48 1.58 -20.55 16.41
CA ILE A 48 0.39 -20.77 17.26
C ILE A 48 0.73 -21.57 18.50
N GLU A 49 1.51 -22.64 18.36
CA GLU A 49 1.99 -23.42 19.51
C GLU A 49 2.78 -22.58 20.51
N LYS A 50 3.65 -21.68 20.00
CA LYS A 50 4.48 -20.78 20.85
C LYS A 50 3.65 -19.79 21.68
N VAL A 51 2.43 -19.46 21.24
CA VAL A 51 1.54 -18.51 21.96
C VAL A 51 0.46 -19.20 22.78
N GLY A 52 0.46 -20.53 22.83
CA GLY A 52 -0.39 -21.30 23.73
C GLY A 52 -1.51 -22.12 23.08
N GLY A 53 -1.58 -22.14 21.74
CA GLY A 53 -2.50 -23.03 21.01
C GLY A 53 -3.58 -22.33 20.19
N VAL A 54 -4.25 -23.13 19.35
CA VAL A 54 -5.20 -22.65 18.34
C VAL A 54 -6.46 -22.00 18.93
N GLU A 55 -6.85 -22.41 20.14
CA GLU A 55 -8.00 -21.85 20.85
C GLU A 55 -7.87 -20.37 21.20
N LEU A 56 -6.64 -19.83 21.20
CA LEU A 56 -6.37 -18.41 21.40
C LEU A 56 -6.47 -17.61 20.11
N ILE A 57 -6.49 -18.27 18.94
CA ILE A 57 -6.52 -17.63 17.63
C ILE A 57 -7.97 -17.35 17.21
N LYS A 58 -8.26 -16.15 16.78
CA LYS A 58 -9.60 -15.71 16.39
C LYS A 58 -9.88 -15.90 14.90
N GLY A 59 -8.84 -15.99 14.10
CA GLY A 59 -8.90 -16.14 12.66
C GLY A 59 -7.60 -15.71 12.00
N ILE A 60 -7.56 -15.81 10.69
CA ILE A 60 -6.41 -15.47 9.85
C ILE A 60 -6.81 -14.33 8.90
N GLY A 61 -6.05 -13.25 8.91
CA GLY A 61 -6.18 -12.17 7.93
C GLY A 61 -5.02 -12.22 6.94
N ILE A 62 -5.31 -12.03 5.66
CA ILE A 62 -4.33 -12.08 4.56
C ILE A 62 -4.43 -10.81 3.73
N GLY A 63 -3.33 -10.06 3.62
CA GLY A 63 -3.11 -9.04 2.60
C GLY A 63 -2.33 -9.66 1.44
N ALA A 64 -2.78 -9.48 0.21
CA ALA A 64 -2.14 -10.06 -0.97
C ALA A 64 -2.32 -9.20 -2.21
N PRO A 65 -1.37 -9.21 -3.19
CA PRO A 65 -1.58 -8.54 -4.47
C PRO A 65 -2.85 -9.05 -5.15
N ASN A 66 -3.66 -8.14 -5.68
CA ASN A 66 -4.95 -8.46 -6.32
C ASN A 66 -5.87 -9.38 -5.48
N GLY A 67 -5.81 -9.24 -4.16
CA GLY A 67 -6.65 -9.98 -3.23
C GLY A 67 -8.10 -9.47 -3.26
N ASN A 68 -9.06 -10.36 -3.51
CA ASN A 68 -10.48 -10.07 -3.55
C ASN A 68 -11.15 -10.49 -2.23
N TYR A 69 -11.74 -9.51 -1.55
CA TYR A 69 -12.36 -9.74 -0.25
C TYR A 69 -13.62 -10.64 -0.30
N TYR A 70 -14.42 -10.50 -1.37
CA TYR A 70 -15.70 -11.22 -1.45
C TYR A 70 -15.52 -12.70 -1.77
N THR A 71 -14.54 -13.03 -2.60
CA THR A 71 -14.28 -14.40 -3.06
C THR A 71 -13.16 -15.09 -2.28
N GLY A 72 -12.38 -14.34 -1.48
CA GLY A 72 -11.20 -14.88 -0.79
C GLY A 72 -10.08 -15.34 -1.73
N THR A 73 -10.08 -14.81 -2.97
CA THR A 73 -9.16 -15.22 -4.03
C THR A 73 -8.05 -14.20 -4.25
N ILE A 74 -6.93 -14.67 -4.80
CA ILE A 74 -5.93 -13.83 -5.48
C ILE A 74 -6.18 -13.96 -6.98
N GLU A 75 -6.35 -12.84 -7.69
CA GLU A 75 -6.76 -12.84 -9.09
C GLU A 75 -5.72 -12.19 -10.00
N TYR A 76 -5.09 -13.00 -10.86
CA TYR A 76 -4.14 -12.53 -11.88
C TYR A 76 -3.04 -11.61 -11.33
N ALA A 77 -2.49 -11.91 -10.16
CA ALA A 77 -1.47 -11.09 -9.52
C ALA A 77 -0.15 -11.13 -10.31
N PRO A 78 0.33 -9.99 -10.86
CA PRO A 78 1.48 -9.98 -11.76
C PRO A 78 2.81 -10.29 -11.06
N ASN A 79 2.85 -10.14 -9.74
CA ASN A 79 4.06 -10.32 -8.92
C ASN A 79 4.19 -11.73 -8.34
N LEU A 80 3.18 -12.59 -8.54
CA LEU A 80 3.19 -13.97 -8.09
C LEU A 80 3.39 -14.91 -9.28
N ARG A 81 3.98 -16.08 -9.02
CA ARG A 81 4.16 -17.11 -10.05
C ARG A 81 2.87 -17.87 -10.37
N TRP A 82 1.88 -17.74 -9.53
CA TRP A 82 0.60 -18.44 -9.65
C TRP A 82 -0.29 -17.72 -10.66
N VAL A 83 -0.77 -18.46 -11.65
CA VAL A 83 -1.55 -17.91 -12.76
C VAL A 83 -3.03 -18.09 -12.51
N GLY A 84 -3.84 -17.09 -12.87
CA GLY A 84 -5.30 -17.16 -12.83
C GLY A 84 -5.89 -16.76 -11.49
N VAL A 85 -6.93 -17.47 -11.06
CA VAL A 85 -7.68 -17.22 -9.83
C VAL A 85 -7.36 -18.30 -8.81
N VAL A 86 -6.81 -17.90 -7.66
CA VAL A 86 -6.38 -18.82 -6.59
C VAL A 86 -7.27 -18.62 -5.38
N PRO A 87 -8.06 -19.61 -4.91
CA PRO A 87 -8.96 -19.52 -3.76
C PRO A 87 -8.16 -19.63 -2.43
N LEU A 88 -7.26 -18.70 -2.20
CA LEU A 88 -6.25 -18.82 -1.15
C LEU A 88 -6.85 -18.81 0.25
N ALA A 89 -7.89 -18.01 0.49
CA ALA A 89 -8.54 -17.97 1.81
C ALA A 89 -9.16 -19.31 2.18
N ASP A 90 -9.85 -19.96 1.23
CA ASP A 90 -10.42 -21.29 1.44
C ASP A 90 -9.33 -22.33 1.68
N MET A 91 -8.28 -22.33 0.87
CA MET A 91 -7.15 -23.26 0.99
C MET A 91 -6.49 -23.18 2.37
N VAL A 92 -6.31 -21.96 2.91
CA VAL A 92 -5.73 -21.75 4.25
C VAL A 92 -6.75 -22.14 5.32
N SER A 93 -8.02 -21.73 5.17
CA SER A 93 -9.09 -22.03 6.11
C SER A 93 -9.31 -23.55 6.31
N GLU A 94 -9.32 -24.31 5.22
CA GLU A 94 -9.45 -25.77 5.24
C GLU A 94 -8.30 -26.46 6.00
N ARG A 95 -7.05 -26.00 5.77
CA ARG A 95 -5.87 -26.59 6.41
C ARG A 95 -5.72 -26.22 7.88
N MET A 96 -6.11 -25.01 8.24
CA MET A 96 -5.92 -24.48 9.60
C MET A 96 -7.14 -24.69 10.51
N GLY A 97 -8.33 -24.95 9.93
CA GLY A 97 -9.58 -25.00 10.70
C GLY A 97 -9.97 -23.64 11.30
N LEU A 98 -9.48 -22.54 10.74
CA LEU A 98 -9.70 -21.17 11.22
C LEU A 98 -10.38 -20.34 10.14
N ALA A 99 -11.30 -19.46 10.53
CA ALA A 99 -11.89 -18.49 9.61
C ALA A 99 -10.80 -17.58 9.04
N THR A 100 -10.78 -17.44 7.71
CA THR A 100 -9.76 -16.69 6.99
C THR A 100 -10.40 -15.61 6.13
N ALA A 101 -9.95 -14.35 6.28
CA ALA A 101 -10.29 -13.24 5.40
C ALA A 101 -9.09 -12.86 4.56
N LEU A 102 -9.34 -12.48 3.30
CA LEU A 102 -8.31 -12.02 2.38
C LEU A 102 -8.75 -10.73 1.71
N THR A 103 -7.83 -9.81 1.51
CA THR A 103 -8.03 -8.61 0.69
C THR A 103 -6.71 -8.18 0.07
N ASN A 104 -6.74 -7.11 -0.71
CA ASN A 104 -5.52 -6.53 -1.26
C ASN A 104 -4.68 -5.86 -0.15
N ASP A 105 -3.38 -5.74 -0.37
CA ASP A 105 -2.41 -5.24 0.60
C ASP A 105 -2.68 -3.78 1.01
N ALA A 106 -3.10 -2.92 0.09
CA ALA A 106 -3.43 -1.52 0.39
C ALA A 106 -4.74 -1.39 1.18
N ASN A 107 -5.73 -2.23 0.90
CA ASN A 107 -6.96 -2.34 1.69
C ASN A 107 -6.64 -2.82 3.12
N ALA A 108 -5.79 -3.84 3.24
CA ALA A 108 -5.33 -4.30 4.55
C ALA A 108 -4.64 -3.17 5.32
N ALA A 109 -3.76 -2.38 4.64
CA ALA A 109 -3.12 -1.23 5.27
C ALA A 109 -4.15 -0.19 5.78
N ALA A 110 -5.21 0.09 5.02
CA ALA A 110 -6.27 1.02 5.45
C ALA A 110 -7.02 0.52 6.69
N VAL A 111 -7.34 -0.78 6.75
CA VAL A 111 -7.95 -1.40 7.93
C VAL A 111 -6.99 -1.35 9.13
N GLY A 112 -5.70 -1.56 8.89
CA GLY A 112 -4.65 -1.41 9.89
C GLY A 112 -4.58 0.00 10.48
N GLU A 113 -4.63 1.03 9.63
CA GLU A 113 -4.67 2.43 10.06
C GLU A 113 -5.92 2.74 10.90
N MET A 114 -7.08 2.21 10.51
CA MET A 114 -8.32 2.37 11.25
C MET A 114 -8.27 1.73 12.64
N GLN A 115 -7.67 0.55 12.74
CA GLN A 115 -7.64 -0.23 13.98
C GLN A 115 -6.49 0.19 14.92
N TYR A 116 -5.29 0.45 14.38
CA TYR A 116 -4.06 0.60 15.17
C TYR A 116 -3.28 1.88 14.89
N GLY A 117 -3.54 2.56 13.77
CA GLY A 117 -2.72 3.67 13.26
C GLY A 117 -3.35 5.05 13.39
N ALA A 118 -2.94 5.94 12.50
CA ALA A 118 -3.31 7.36 12.48
C ALA A 118 -4.79 7.62 12.22
N ALA A 119 -5.54 6.66 11.63
CA ALA A 119 -6.97 6.77 11.38
C ALA A 119 -7.84 6.30 12.56
N LYS A 120 -7.25 5.95 13.69
CA LYS A 120 -8.02 5.45 14.84
C LYS A 120 -9.06 6.47 15.30
N GLY A 121 -10.33 6.06 15.23
CA GLY A 121 -11.48 6.92 15.56
C GLY A 121 -12.03 7.74 14.39
N MET A 122 -11.37 7.78 13.24
CA MET A 122 -11.88 8.37 12.01
C MET A 122 -12.87 7.41 11.33
N ARG A 123 -13.84 8.00 10.63
CA ARG A 123 -14.84 7.22 9.89
C ARG A 123 -14.74 7.38 8.38
N ASP A 124 -14.11 8.45 7.93
CA ASP A 124 -14.01 8.81 6.52
C ASP A 124 -12.57 9.24 6.22
N PHE A 125 -11.79 8.36 5.60
CA PHE A 125 -10.39 8.63 5.27
C PHE A 125 -9.93 7.82 4.06
N ILE A 126 -8.82 8.24 3.48
CA ILE A 126 -8.12 7.50 2.42
C ILE A 126 -6.71 7.18 2.90
N THR A 127 -6.27 5.94 2.72
CA THR A 127 -4.85 5.57 2.86
C THR A 127 -4.22 5.46 1.49
N ILE A 128 -3.06 6.07 1.29
CA ILE A 128 -2.25 5.97 0.06
C ILE A 128 -0.90 5.36 0.42
N THR A 129 -0.59 4.22 -0.17
CA THR A 129 0.71 3.58 -0.01
C THR A 129 1.64 3.98 -1.15
N LEU A 130 2.80 4.56 -0.83
CA LEU A 130 3.80 5.08 -1.77
C LEU A 130 5.06 4.21 -1.69
N GLY A 131 5.03 3.09 -2.40
CA GLY A 131 6.09 2.10 -2.50
C GLY A 131 6.64 1.96 -3.92
N THR A 132 6.94 0.73 -4.35
CA THR A 132 7.28 0.40 -5.75
C THR A 132 6.18 0.86 -6.70
N GLY A 133 4.92 0.68 -6.29
CA GLY A 133 3.71 1.22 -6.89
C GLY A 133 2.98 2.20 -5.97
N VAL A 134 1.73 2.52 -6.32
CA VAL A 134 0.80 3.34 -5.53
C VAL A 134 -0.46 2.53 -5.26
N GLY A 135 -0.62 2.06 -4.02
CA GLY A 135 -1.86 1.42 -3.58
C GLY A 135 -2.72 2.39 -2.78
N SER A 136 -3.99 2.03 -2.58
CA SER A 136 -4.89 2.84 -1.76
C SER A 136 -6.04 2.03 -1.18
N GLY A 137 -6.56 2.50 -0.05
CA GLY A 137 -7.79 2.01 0.55
C GLY A 137 -8.67 3.19 0.95
N ILE A 138 -9.96 3.07 0.67
CA ILE A 138 -10.95 4.12 0.94
C ILE A 138 -11.89 3.64 2.03
N VAL A 139 -11.98 4.38 3.12
CA VAL A 139 -12.93 4.12 4.20
C VAL A 139 -13.99 5.22 4.20
N ALA A 140 -15.26 4.82 4.21
CA ALA A 140 -16.41 5.72 4.33
C ALA A 140 -17.40 5.18 5.35
N ASN A 141 -17.89 6.06 6.23
CA ASN A 141 -18.77 5.69 7.35
C ASN A 141 -18.21 4.58 8.26
N GLY A 142 -16.88 4.49 8.38
CA GLY A 142 -16.19 3.48 9.18
C GLY A 142 -16.11 2.10 8.53
N GLN A 143 -16.36 2.00 7.22
CA GLN A 143 -16.29 0.77 6.46
C GLN A 143 -15.37 0.93 5.25
N LEU A 144 -14.53 -0.05 5.00
CA LEU A 144 -13.70 -0.08 3.78
C LEU A 144 -14.60 -0.27 2.54
N ILE A 145 -14.33 0.50 1.50
CA ILE A 145 -15.03 0.40 0.23
C ILE A 145 -14.35 -0.67 -0.62
N TYR A 146 -15.00 -1.81 -0.78
CA TYR A 146 -14.55 -2.89 -1.67
C TYR A 146 -15.10 -2.77 -3.10
N GLY A 147 -16.18 -2.00 -3.30
CA GLY A 147 -16.88 -1.92 -4.58
C GLY A 147 -17.79 -3.12 -4.84
N HIS A 148 -18.32 -3.22 -6.06
CA HIS A 148 -19.25 -4.29 -6.45
C HIS A 148 -18.55 -5.65 -6.59
N ASP A 149 -17.31 -5.64 -7.10
CA ASP A 149 -16.53 -6.82 -7.47
C ASP A 149 -15.29 -7.06 -6.59
N GLY A 150 -15.07 -6.22 -5.56
CA GLY A 150 -13.96 -6.36 -4.61
C GLY A 150 -12.70 -5.59 -4.98
N PHE A 151 -12.67 -4.81 -6.08
CA PHE A 151 -11.48 -4.12 -6.59
C PHE A 151 -11.57 -2.58 -6.52
N ALA A 152 -12.45 -2.00 -5.71
CA ALA A 152 -12.45 -0.56 -5.52
C ALA A 152 -11.17 -0.08 -4.82
N GLY A 153 -10.78 1.16 -5.08
CA GLY A 153 -9.64 1.77 -4.42
C GLY A 153 -8.36 1.77 -5.26
N GLU A 154 -8.41 1.43 -6.53
CA GLU A 154 -7.26 1.46 -7.45
C GLU A 154 -6.86 2.89 -7.87
N LEU A 155 -6.68 3.80 -6.88
CA LEU A 155 -6.41 5.22 -7.12
C LEU A 155 -5.07 5.47 -7.80
N GLY A 156 -4.08 4.57 -7.62
CA GLY A 156 -2.79 4.62 -8.32
C GLY A 156 -2.92 4.54 -9.84
N HIS A 157 -3.98 3.90 -10.33
CA HIS A 157 -4.24 3.74 -11.77
C HIS A 157 -5.16 4.83 -12.36
N THR A 158 -5.61 5.80 -11.57
CA THR A 158 -6.37 6.95 -12.09
C THR A 158 -5.51 7.78 -13.05
N ILE A 159 -6.08 8.15 -14.20
CA ILE A 159 -5.39 8.94 -15.22
C ILE A 159 -5.39 10.42 -14.81
N ILE A 160 -4.24 10.95 -14.43
CA ILE A 160 -4.05 12.33 -13.99
C ILE A 160 -3.34 13.21 -15.03
N ARG A 161 -2.70 12.60 -16.00
CA ARG A 161 -2.06 13.25 -17.15
C ARG A 161 -2.46 12.51 -18.43
N PRO A 162 -3.63 12.78 -19.02
CA PRO A 162 -4.07 12.12 -20.27
C PRO A 162 -2.99 12.25 -21.35
N GLY A 163 -2.61 11.13 -21.97
CA GLY A 163 -1.52 11.07 -22.94
C GLY A 163 -0.10 11.26 -22.35
N GLY A 164 0.03 11.26 -21.03
CA GLY A 164 1.31 11.38 -20.34
C GLY A 164 2.17 10.12 -20.37
N ARG A 165 3.06 9.99 -19.38
CA ARG A 165 4.00 8.86 -19.29
C ARG A 165 3.28 7.51 -19.30
N PRO A 166 3.67 6.57 -20.18
CA PRO A 166 3.13 5.22 -20.14
C PRO A 166 3.60 4.50 -18.89
N HIS A 167 2.68 3.76 -18.28
CA HIS A 167 3.00 2.93 -17.14
C HIS A 167 3.74 1.66 -17.60
N TRP A 168 4.80 1.27 -16.91
CA TRP A 168 5.73 0.20 -17.31
C TRP A 168 5.11 -1.20 -17.41
N SER A 169 4.03 -1.51 -16.67
CA SER A 169 3.37 -2.82 -16.72
C SER A 169 2.00 -2.78 -17.39
N THR A 170 1.14 -1.81 -17.07
CA THR A 170 -0.23 -1.74 -17.58
C THR A 170 -0.35 -1.07 -18.94
N GLN A 171 0.68 -0.34 -19.38
CA GLN A 171 0.70 0.50 -20.58
C GLN A 171 -0.34 1.64 -20.58
N LEU A 172 -1.06 1.86 -19.47
CA LEU A 172 -1.94 3.02 -19.31
C LEU A 172 -1.10 4.29 -19.26
N SER A 173 -1.47 5.29 -20.05
CA SER A 173 -0.72 6.53 -20.11
C SER A 173 -1.24 7.55 -19.12
N GLY A 174 -0.34 8.07 -18.27
CA GLY A 174 -0.61 9.20 -17.38
C GLY A 174 -1.27 8.83 -16.06
N SER A 175 -1.14 7.59 -15.58
CA SER A 175 -1.64 7.17 -14.26
C SER A 175 -0.84 7.82 -13.13
N LEU A 176 -1.47 7.97 -11.95
CA LEU A 176 -0.81 8.51 -10.75
C LEU A 176 0.46 7.72 -10.41
N GLU A 177 0.40 6.40 -10.44
CA GLU A 177 1.51 5.51 -10.13
C GLU A 177 2.72 5.74 -11.04
N ALA A 178 2.49 6.07 -12.32
CA ALA A 178 3.58 6.37 -13.26
C ALA A 178 4.45 7.57 -12.83
N TYR A 179 3.96 8.39 -11.91
CA TYR A 179 4.67 9.59 -11.42
C TYR A 179 4.99 9.54 -9.92
N ALA A 180 4.05 9.10 -9.08
CA ALA A 180 4.15 9.23 -7.63
C ALA A 180 4.57 7.95 -6.90
N SER A 181 5.01 6.93 -7.61
CA SER A 181 5.66 5.74 -7.03
C SER A 181 7.19 5.90 -6.95
N ALA A 182 7.88 4.99 -6.26
CA ALA A 182 9.35 4.95 -6.27
C ALA A 182 9.91 4.79 -7.69
N THR A 183 9.26 3.98 -8.53
CA THR A 183 9.60 3.84 -9.95
C THR A 183 9.35 5.15 -10.71
N GLY A 184 8.21 5.80 -10.45
CA GLY A 184 7.86 7.08 -11.04
C GLY A 184 8.86 8.20 -10.71
N VAL A 185 9.35 8.25 -9.47
CA VAL A 185 10.41 9.17 -9.02
C VAL A 185 11.69 8.96 -9.81
N VAL A 186 12.10 7.69 -10.03
CA VAL A 186 13.30 7.37 -10.82
C VAL A 186 13.13 7.80 -12.27
N LEU A 187 11.98 7.53 -12.88
CA LEU A 187 11.69 7.94 -14.26
C LEU A 187 11.71 9.47 -14.40
N THR A 188 11.13 10.20 -13.44
CA THR A 188 11.16 11.67 -13.41
C THR A 188 12.59 12.20 -13.31
N ALA A 189 13.43 11.57 -12.48
CA ALA A 189 14.84 11.98 -12.37
C ALA A 189 15.60 11.77 -13.70
N LYS A 190 15.41 10.64 -14.36
CA LYS A 190 16.01 10.36 -15.67
C LYS A 190 15.57 11.38 -16.72
N GLU A 191 14.27 11.68 -16.79
CA GLU A 191 13.74 12.70 -17.71
C GLU A 191 14.32 14.09 -17.44
N MET A 192 14.41 14.53 -16.18
CA MET A 192 14.99 15.83 -15.81
C MET A 192 16.47 15.90 -16.15
N LEU A 193 17.24 14.83 -15.91
CA LEU A 193 18.65 14.76 -16.26
C LEU A 193 18.89 14.82 -17.77
N GLN A 194 17.99 14.24 -18.57
CA GLN A 194 18.04 14.30 -20.03
C GLN A 194 17.66 15.68 -20.58
N ASN A 195 16.64 16.31 -19.98
CA ASN A 195 16.15 17.63 -20.43
C ASN A 195 17.08 18.78 -20.01
N GLU A 196 17.88 18.60 -18.96
CA GLU A 196 18.83 19.58 -18.45
C GLU A 196 20.27 19.02 -18.45
N PRO A 197 20.86 18.70 -19.63
CA PRO A 197 22.14 17.97 -19.71
C PRO A 197 23.32 18.72 -19.08
N ASP A 198 23.33 20.05 -19.13
CA ASP A 198 24.40 20.89 -18.62
C ASP A 198 24.24 21.28 -17.15
N LYS A 199 23.06 20.99 -16.54
CA LYS A 199 22.82 21.31 -15.14
C LYS A 199 23.58 20.35 -14.23
N PRO A 200 24.41 20.86 -13.30
CA PRO A 200 25.12 20.03 -12.35
C PRO A 200 24.13 19.20 -11.47
N SER A 201 24.44 17.91 -11.28
CA SER A 201 23.70 17.06 -10.36
C SER A 201 24.56 15.92 -9.86
N MET A 202 24.41 15.59 -8.59
CA MET A 202 25.04 14.44 -7.96
C MET A 202 24.56 13.11 -8.57
N LEU A 203 23.35 13.09 -9.13
CA LEU A 203 22.78 11.91 -9.77
C LEU A 203 23.57 11.44 -10.99
N ARG A 204 24.33 12.32 -11.64
CA ARG A 204 25.16 11.97 -12.80
C ARG A 204 26.33 11.05 -12.46
N LYS A 205 26.67 10.89 -11.17
CA LYS A 205 27.71 9.98 -10.70
C LYS A 205 27.24 8.50 -10.65
N TYR A 206 25.92 8.27 -10.68
CA TYR A 206 25.35 6.92 -10.62
C TYR A 206 25.10 6.38 -12.04
N ASN A 207 25.13 5.05 -12.14
CA ASN A 207 24.63 4.38 -13.34
C ASN A 207 23.13 4.66 -13.49
N GLN A 208 22.75 5.31 -14.59
CA GLN A 208 21.36 5.73 -14.79
C GLN A 208 20.38 4.53 -14.90
N GLU A 209 20.86 3.38 -15.37
CA GLU A 209 20.03 2.17 -15.47
C GLU A 209 19.71 1.57 -14.10
N GLU A 210 20.60 1.77 -13.13
CA GLU A 210 20.48 1.23 -11.77
C GLU A 210 20.06 2.29 -10.73
N LEU A 211 19.65 3.48 -11.21
CA LEU A 211 19.26 4.58 -10.33
C LEU A 211 18.05 4.17 -9.47
N THR A 212 18.12 4.45 -8.18
CA THR A 212 17.10 4.12 -7.20
C THR A 212 16.47 5.37 -6.58
N SER A 213 15.22 5.28 -6.13
CA SER A 213 14.55 6.37 -5.41
C SER A 213 15.29 6.77 -4.13
N LYS A 214 15.99 5.81 -3.48
CA LYS A 214 16.83 6.09 -2.32
C LYS A 214 18.01 6.99 -2.66
N GLN A 215 18.71 6.74 -3.76
CA GLN A 215 19.83 7.60 -4.19
C GLN A 215 19.37 9.02 -4.54
N ILE A 216 18.17 9.14 -5.15
CA ILE A 216 17.57 10.45 -5.44
C ILE A 216 17.25 11.18 -4.13
N PHE A 217 16.69 10.48 -3.15
CA PHE A 217 16.46 11.03 -1.82
C PHE A 217 17.76 11.49 -1.15
N ASP A 218 18.78 10.64 -1.11
CA ASP A 218 20.06 10.95 -0.48
C ASP A 218 20.73 12.18 -1.13
N CYS A 219 20.63 12.34 -2.46
CA CYS A 219 21.11 13.53 -3.18
C CYS A 219 20.25 14.77 -2.86
N ALA A 220 18.93 14.65 -2.82
CA ALA A 220 18.03 15.75 -2.48
C ALA A 220 18.33 16.32 -1.08
N MET A 221 18.59 15.43 -0.11
CA MET A 221 18.96 15.82 1.25
C MET A 221 20.33 16.52 1.32
N GLN A 222 21.21 16.30 0.35
CA GLN A 222 22.50 16.98 0.22
C GLN A 222 22.41 18.28 -0.60
N GLY A 223 21.21 18.70 -0.98
CA GLY A 223 20.99 19.97 -1.71
C GLY A 223 21.08 19.87 -3.22
N ASP A 224 21.08 18.66 -3.82
CA ASP A 224 21.05 18.51 -5.27
C ASP A 224 19.75 19.06 -5.85
N GLU A 225 19.87 20.08 -6.71
CA GLU A 225 18.73 20.83 -7.24
C GLU A 225 17.80 19.97 -8.11
N ILE A 226 18.37 19.07 -8.94
CA ILE A 226 17.56 18.17 -9.79
C ILE A 226 16.78 17.19 -8.89
N SER A 227 17.45 16.59 -7.91
CA SER A 227 16.78 15.66 -6.97
C SER A 227 15.67 16.35 -6.19
N GLN A 228 15.87 17.58 -5.73
CA GLN A 228 14.82 18.37 -5.08
C GLN A 228 13.69 18.72 -6.04
N ALA A 229 13.99 19.04 -7.31
CA ALA A 229 12.97 19.30 -8.33
C ALA A 229 12.12 18.04 -8.61
N VAL A 230 12.72 16.85 -8.59
CA VAL A 230 12.00 15.57 -8.70
C VAL A 230 10.97 15.43 -7.60
N TYR A 231 11.33 15.70 -6.33
CA TYR A 231 10.39 15.61 -5.20
C TYR A 231 9.30 16.69 -5.28
N ARG A 232 9.63 17.91 -5.67
CA ARG A 232 8.63 18.97 -5.89
C ARG A 232 7.62 18.57 -6.97
N PHE A 233 8.08 18.05 -8.10
CA PHE A 233 7.22 17.58 -9.18
C PHE A 233 6.34 16.38 -8.73
N THR A 234 6.93 15.42 -8.03
CA THR A 234 6.19 14.27 -7.49
C THR A 234 5.10 14.73 -6.51
N GLY A 235 5.44 15.64 -5.60
CA GLY A 235 4.48 16.21 -4.65
C GLY A 235 3.38 17.03 -5.34
N GLN A 236 3.70 17.77 -6.40
CA GLN A 236 2.69 18.45 -7.22
C GLN A 236 1.69 17.46 -7.80
N ILE A 237 2.16 16.44 -8.50
CA ILE A 237 1.31 15.40 -9.11
C ILE A 237 0.44 14.71 -8.05
N LEU A 238 1.04 14.35 -6.92
CA LEU A 238 0.31 13.73 -5.82
C LEU A 238 -0.75 14.69 -5.26
N GLY A 239 -0.41 15.94 -4.98
CA GLY A 239 -1.34 16.93 -4.44
C GLY A 239 -2.54 17.20 -5.35
N GLU A 240 -2.33 17.35 -6.65
CA GLU A 240 -3.40 17.48 -7.65
C GLU A 240 -4.32 16.25 -7.65
N SER A 241 -3.75 15.05 -7.49
CA SER A 241 -4.53 13.81 -7.39
C SER A 241 -5.34 13.75 -6.09
N LEU A 242 -4.71 14.11 -4.96
CA LEU A 242 -5.40 14.16 -3.67
C LEU A 242 -6.58 15.14 -3.69
N ALA A 243 -6.45 16.28 -4.38
CA ALA A 243 -7.56 17.21 -4.55
C ALA A 243 -8.76 16.56 -5.25
N ASN A 244 -8.53 15.75 -6.29
CA ASN A 244 -9.58 14.98 -6.96
C ASN A 244 -10.24 13.97 -6.00
N PHE A 245 -9.44 13.28 -5.19
CA PHE A 245 -9.95 12.29 -4.23
C PHE A 245 -10.76 12.94 -3.11
N VAL A 246 -10.34 14.13 -2.64
CA VAL A 246 -11.11 14.95 -1.69
C VAL A 246 -12.47 15.33 -2.29
N MET A 247 -12.53 15.79 -3.53
CA MET A 247 -13.79 16.16 -4.17
C MET A 247 -14.71 14.97 -4.39
N PHE A 248 -14.16 13.77 -4.55
CA PHE A 248 -14.92 12.54 -4.73
C PHE A 248 -15.50 12.00 -3.42
N SER A 249 -14.73 11.99 -2.31
CA SER A 249 -15.11 11.26 -1.10
C SER A 249 -15.23 12.13 0.16
N SER A 250 -14.75 13.40 0.14
CA SER A 250 -14.79 14.31 1.29
C SER A 250 -14.26 13.71 2.59
N PRO A 251 -13.02 13.19 2.63
CA PRO A 251 -12.47 12.49 3.77
C PRO A 251 -12.05 13.47 4.90
N GLU A 252 -11.99 12.98 6.15
CA GLU A 252 -11.39 13.71 7.30
C GLU A 252 -9.88 13.89 7.12
N ALA A 253 -9.24 12.83 6.58
CA ALA A 253 -7.80 12.81 6.34
C ALA A 253 -7.43 11.92 5.16
N ILE A 254 -6.24 12.21 4.60
CA ILE A 254 -5.52 11.30 3.70
C ILE A 254 -4.23 10.89 4.40
N ILE A 255 -4.05 9.59 4.59
CA ILE A 255 -2.91 9.01 5.30
C ILE A 255 -1.92 8.49 4.28
N LEU A 256 -0.70 9.03 4.31
CA LEU A 256 0.39 8.59 3.44
C LEU A 256 1.28 7.59 4.18
N PHE A 257 1.55 6.48 3.52
CA PHE A 257 2.39 5.39 4.01
C PHE A 257 3.43 4.96 2.96
N GLY A 258 4.55 4.35 3.37
CA GLY A 258 5.54 3.76 2.48
C GLY A 258 6.87 4.50 2.42
N GLY A 259 7.78 4.00 1.57
CA GLY A 259 9.17 4.47 1.54
C GLY A 259 9.36 5.93 1.13
N LEU A 260 8.54 6.44 0.21
CA LEU A 260 8.67 7.81 -0.29
C LEU A 260 8.37 8.89 0.75
N ILE A 261 7.50 8.60 1.73
CA ILE A 261 7.16 9.58 2.77
C ILE A 261 8.33 9.89 3.73
N LYS A 262 9.39 9.07 3.71
CA LYS A 262 10.63 9.34 4.45
C LYS A 262 11.31 10.62 4.00
N ALA A 263 10.99 11.10 2.80
CA ALA A 263 11.45 12.40 2.30
C ALA A 263 10.88 13.60 3.10
N GLY A 264 9.92 13.37 4.00
CA GLY A 264 9.39 14.41 4.89
C GLY A 264 8.89 15.63 4.14
N ALA A 265 9.33 16.83 4.54
CA ALA A 265 8.91 18.09 3.93
C ALA A 265 9.14 18.16 2.41
N LEU A 266 10.16 17.46 1.86
CA LEU A 266 10.41 17.44 0.41
C LEU A 266 9.23 16.89 -0.40
N ILE A 267 8.42 16.00 0.18
CA ILE A 267 7.23 15.45 -0.49
C ILE A 267 5.94 16.00 0.10
N PHE A 268 5.85 16.17 1.42
CA PHE A 268 4.61 16.62 2.08
C PHE A 268 4.27 18.07 1.72
N ASP A 269 5.24 18.99 1.78
CA ASP A 269 4.97 20.41 1.54
C ASP A 269 4.39 20.66 0.15
N PRO A 270 5.03 20.23 -0.96
CA PRO A 270 4.44 20.41 -2.29
C PRO A 270 3.14 19.61 -2.48
N THR A 271 2.96 18.46 -1.81
CA THR A 271 1.71 17.71 -1.88
C THR A 271 0.56 18.49 -1.26
N ILE A 272 0.74 19.04 -0.06
CA ILE A 272 -0.28 19.83 0.63
C ILE A 272 -0.56 21.12 -0.13
N GLU A 273 0.48 21.82 -0.57
CA GLU A 273 0.36 23.05 -1.34
C GLU A 273 -0.49 22.83 -2.60
N HIS A 274 -0.13 21.85 -3.42
CA HIS A 274 -0.84 21.59 -4.67
C HIS A 274 -2.23 20.98 -4.46
N MET A 275 -2.45 20.23 -3.39
CA MET A 275 -3.80 19.80 -3.00
C MET A 275 -4.66 21.02 -2.69
N GLU A 276 -4.20 21.89 -1.80
CA GLU A 276 -4.95 23.10 -1.39
C GLU A 276 -5.20 24.06 -2.56
N LEU A 277 -4.24 24.23 -3.47
CA LEU A 277 -4.42 25.07 -4.66
C LEU A 277 -5.56 24.59 -5.56
N ASN A 278 -5.79 23.29 -5.63
CA ASN A 278 -6.76 22.66 -6.53
C ASN A 278 -8.11 22.32 -5.86
N LEU A 279 -8.27 22.61 -4.56
CA LEU A 279 -9.55 22.38 -3.87
C LEU A 279 -10.55 23.53 -4.07
N LEU A 280 -11.82 23.15 -4.12
CA LEU A 280 -12.92 24.12 -4.01
C LEU A 280 -12.89 24.78 -2.63
N PRO A 281 -13.37 26.04 -2.50
CA PRO A 281 -13.34 26.78 -1.21
C PRO A 281 -13.98 26.04 -0.04
N ILE A 282 -14.99 25.18 -0.30
CA ILE A 282 -15.67 24.40 0.74
C ILE A 282 -14.79 23.32 1.38
N PHE A 283 -13.71 22.88 0.71
CA PHE A 283 -12.79 21.87 1.21
C PHE A 283 -11.48 22.42 1.74
N LYS A 284 -11.13 23.68 1.43
CA LYS A 284 -9.86 24.28 1.82
C LYS A 284 -9.63 24.25 3.33
N ASN A 285 -8.42 23.82 3.73
CA ASN A 285 -7.96 23.73 5.11
C ASN A 285 -8.80 22.79 6.01
N LYS A 286 -9.55 21.84 5.42
CA LYS A 286 -10.36 20.88 6.16
C LYS A 286 -9.78 19.47 6.19
N VAL A 287 -9.21 19.04 5.08
CA VAL A 287 -8.68 17.68 4.93
C VAL A 287 -7.21 17.66 5.34
N LYS A 288 -6.86 16.78 6.26
CA LYS A 288 -5.48 16.62 6.72
C LYS A 288 -4.73 15.63 5.84
N VAL A 289 -3.52 15.98 5.40
CA VAL A 289 -2.57 15.02 4.84
C VAL A 289 -1.58 14.66 5.94
N ILE A 290 -1.63 13.42 6.40
CA ILE A 290 -0.85 12.97 7.57
C ILE A 290 -0.03 11.73 7.24
N LYS A 291 1.04 11.53 7.99
CA LYS A 291 1.86 10.34 7.91
C LYS A 291 1.21 9.22 8.72
N SER A 292 1.33 7.98 8.23
CA SER A 292 1.01 6.78 8.98
C SER A 292 1.79 6.70 10.31
N ASP A 293 1.10 6.30 11.37
CA ASP A 293 1.70 6.00 12.68
C ASP A 293 2.11 4.52 12.81
N LEU A 294 1.77 3.67 11.84
CA LEU A 294 2.15 2.27 11.86
C LEU A 294 3.66 2.10 11.60
N HIS A 295 4.30 1.27 12.40
CA HIS A 295 5.69 0.94 12.19
C HIS A 295 5.83 0.15 10.88
N GLU A 296 6.68 0.61 9.95
CA GLU A 296 6.77 0.08 8.57
C GLU A 296 7.03 -1.44 8.52
N ALA A 297 7.80 -1.97 9.47
CA ALA A 297 8.09 -3.39 9.54
C ALA A 297 6.86 -4.25 9.87
N ASP A 298 5.92 -3.70 10.65
CA ASP A 298 4.78 -4.42 11.20
C ASP A 298 3.46 -4.06 10.49
N ALA A 299 3.43 -2.92 9.78
CA ALA A 299 2.22 -2.34 9.20
C ALA A 299 1.41 -3.32 8.35
N ALA A 300 2.08 -4.10 7.50
CA ALA A 300 1.43 -5.08 6.64
C ALA A 300 0.78 -6.22 7.45
N ILE A 301 1.49 -6.72 8.49
CA ILE A 301 0.95 -7.76 9.40
C ILE A 301 -0.19 -7.20 10.23
N LEU A 302 -0.05 -5.98 10.76
CA LEU A 302 -1.09 -5.30 11.50
C LEU A 302 -2.34 -5.09 10.64
N GLY A 303 -2.14 -4.62 9.40
CA GLY A 303 -3.21 -4.46 8.42
C GLY A 303 -3.95 -5.75 8.15
N ALA A 304 -3.22 -6.81 7.81
CA ALA A 304 -3.81 -8.12 7.60
C ALA A 304 -4.54 -8.65 8.84
N SER A 305 -3.97 -8.49 10.04
CA SER A 305 -4.60 -8.95 11.29
C SER A 305 -5.91 -8.22 11.60
N ALA A 306 -6.01 -6.96 11.21
CA ALA A 306 -7.18 -6.14 11.45
C ALA A 306 -8.43 -6.65 10.73
N LEU A 307 -8.29 -7.32 9.57
CA LEU A 307 -9.39 -7.94 8.82
C LEU A 307 -10.21 -8.93 9.67
N VAL A 308 -9.57 -9.64 10.60
CA VAL A 308 -10.24 -10.62 11.46
C VAL A 308 -11.27 -9.95 12.38
N TRP A 309 -11.05 -8.69 12.74
CA TRP A 309 -11.99 -7.94 13.59
C TRP A 309 -13.21 -7.44 12.81
N GLU A 310 -13.05 -7.15 11.51
CA GLU A 310 -14.16 -6.80 10.61
C GLU A 310 -15.10 -7.97 10.36
N MET A 311 -14.58 -9.19 10.17
CA MET A 311 -15.38 -10.41 9.97
C MET A 311 -16.45 -10.61 11.06
N LYS A 312 -16.15 -10.24 12.31
CA LYS A 312 -17.08 -10.38 13.44
C LYS A 312 -18.19 -9.34 13.46
N GLN A 313 -17.95 -8.15 12.91
CA GLN A 313 -18.98 -7.11 12.86
C GLN A 313 -20.06 -7.45 11.84
N SER A 314 -19.70 -8.10 10.74
CA SER A 314 -20.64 -8.56 9.70
C SER A 314 -21.55 -9.70 10.19
N SER A 315 -21.07 -10.55 11.12
CA SER A 315 -21.83 -11.69 11.65
C SER A 315 -22.81 -11.31 12.79
N SER A 316 -22.69 -10.10 13.36
CA SER A 316 -23.55 -9.61 14.43
C SER A 316 -24.70 -8.71 13.95
N SER A 317 -24.83 -8.50 12.64
CA SER A 317 -25.84 -7.65 11.99
C SER A 317 -26.85 -8.45 11.15
N LEU A 318 -26.95 -9.76 11.36
CA LEU A 318 -28.02 -10.67 10.88
C LEU A 318 -28.79 -11.22 12.11
#